data_e74704085253258350841d7b050ada70
#
_entry.id   e74704085253258350841d7b050ada70
#
_cell.length_a   1.000
_cell.length_b   1.000
_cell.length_c   1.000
_cell.angle_alpha   90.00
_cell.angle_beta   90.00
_cell.angle_gamma   90.00
#
_symmetry.space_group_name_H-M   'P 1'
#
loop_
_entity.id
_entity.type
_entity.pdbx_description
1 polymer ?
#
loop_
_entity_poly.entity_id
_entity_poly.type
_entity_poly.pdbx_seq_one_letter_code
_entity_poly.pdbx_strand_id
1 'polypeptide(L)'
;MESENKLTVIEDNSMLVFGSQNNFENAQRMAKALCSSTIVPVMYQGEKNLPNCIVALEMANRIKMSPLMVMQNLYIVHGNPGWSSKFLIAALNVSGRFSPIRYEWRGTEGQDDWGCRAWAYDKSGEKLEGAWVDINMAKKEGWYSKNGSKWQTIPQLMLQYRAGAFFARTYAPEIGMGMQTAEELYDAQPIPVEARVIPNEIDPETISTEQEAKDALLKGQIDKAKYDELLSKALGRKDEPEEKSFAEQQIANNAFGLKDIAKEHGTTTENS
;
A
#
# COMPACT_ATOMS: atom_id res chain seq x y z
N MET A 1 9.93 -52.14 8.96
CA MET A 1 8.92 -51.37 8.22
C MET A 1 8.75 -50.05 8.93
N GLU A 2 9.60 -49.07 8.59
CA GLU A 2 9.50 -47.71 9.07
C GLU A 2 8.49 -46.98 8.18
N SER A 3 7.36 -46.57 8.76
CA SER A 3 6.42 -45.70 8.09
C SER A 3 6.98 -44.26 8.19
N GLU A 4 7.53 -43.78 7.08
CA GLU A 4 7.83 -42.36 6.92
C GLU A 4 6.54 -41.52 7.07
N ASN A 5 6.43 -40.87 8.21
CA ASN A 5 5.38 -39.88 8.46
C ASN A 5 5.72 -38.61 7.67
N LYS A 6 5.37 -38.62 6.38
CA LYS A 6 5.49 -37.44 5.52
C LYS A 6 4.45 -36.42 5.98
N LEU A 7 4.89 -35.43 6.76
CA LEU A 7 4.10 -34.22 7.05
C LEU A 7 3.80 -33.54 5.71
N THR A 8 2.66 -33.84 5.13
CA THR A 8 2.09 -33.07 4.02
C THR A 8 1.59 -31.77 4.64
N VAL A 9 2.34 -30.70 4.49
CA VAL A 9 1.82 -29.35 4.70
C VAL A 9 0.77 -29.17 3.61
N ILE A 10 -0.50 -29.35 3.96
CA ILE A 10 -1.61 -28.90 3.14
C ILE A 10 -1.59 -27.39 3.28
N GLU A 11 -0.87 -26.70 2.39
CA GLU A 11 -1.09 -25.29 2.17
C GLU A 11 -2.54 -25.16 1.69
N ASP A 12 -3.41 -24.72 2.59
CA ASP A 12 -4.78 -24.36 2.24
C ASP A 12 -4.77 -23.10 1.37
N ASN A 13 -4.38 -23.27 0.13
CA ASN A 13 -4.34 -22.24 -0.92
C ASN A 13 -5.75 -21.75 -1.27
N SER A 14 -6.79 -22.35 -0.67
CA SER A 14 -8.19 -22.03 -0.94
C SER A 14 -8.59 -20.63 -0.46
N MET A 15 -7.83 -20.02 0.43
CA MET A 15 -8.13 -18.71 1.00
C MET A 15 -7.29 -17.54 0.45
N LEU A 16 -6.19 -17.79 -0.26
CA LEU A 16 -5.36 -16.72 -0.80
C LEU A 16 -6.09 -15.96 -1.91
N VAL A 17 -6.15 -14.64 -1.82
CA VAL A 17 -6.80 -13.76 -2.82
C VAL A 17 -6.28 -14.06 -4.24
N PHE A 18 -4.98 -14.25 -4.38
CA PHE A 18 -4.32 -14.54 -5.66
C PHE A 18 -4.13 -16.04 -5.94
N GLY A 19 -4.72 -16.92 -5.13
CA GLY A 19 -4.55 -18.39 -5.25
C GLY A 19 -5.34 -18.99 -6.42
N SER A 20 -6.42 -18.35 -6.85
CA SER A 20 -7.23 -18.76 -8.01
C SER A 20 -8.04 -17.60 -8.56
N GLN A 21 -8.51 -17.72 -9.81
CA GLN A 21 -9.40 -16.72 -10.42
C GLN A 21 -10.66 -16.51 -9.58
N ASN A 22 -11.26 -17.57 -9.08
CA ASN A 22 -12.48 -17.52 -8.26
C ASN A 22 -12.27 -16.76 -6.94
N ASN A 23 -11.12 -16.96 -6.30
CA ASN A 23 -10.73 -16.23 -5.09
C ASN A 23 -10.54 -14.74 -5.37
N PHE A 24 -9.90 -14.43 -6.49
CA PHE A 24 -9.69 -13.05 -6.90
C PHE A 24 -11.00 -12.33 -7.22
N GLU A 25 -11.94 -12.97 -7.93
CA GLU A 25 -13.27 -12.41 -8.21
C GLU A 25 -14.09 -12.21 -6.93
N ASN A 26 -13.99 -13.14 -5.97
CA ASN A 26 -14.60 -12.99 -4.66
C ASN A 26 -13.99 -11.81 -3.89
N ALA A 27 -12.67 -11.68 -3.91
CA ALA A 27 -11.98 -10.56 -3.28
C ALA A 27 -12.35 -9.22 -3.91
N GLN A 28 -12.51 -9.14 -5.23
CA GLN A 28 -12.99 -7.95 -5.92
C GLN A 28 -14.41 -7.55 -5.46
N ARG A 29 -15.32 -8.52 -5.31
CA ARG A 29 -16.67 -8.27 -4.79
C ARG A 29 -16.66 -7.77 -3.34
N MET A 30 -15.85 -8.39 -2.47
CA MET A 30 -15.67 -7.92 -1.09
C MET A 30 -15.04 -6.52 -1.05
N ALA A 31 -14.01 -6.28 -1.86
CA ALA A 31 -13.35 -4.99 -1.97
C ALA A 31 -14.30 -3.87 -2.40
N LYS A 32 -15.22 -4.15 -3.36
CA LYS A 32 -16.28 -3.21 -3.76
C LYS A 32 -17.20 -2.85 -2.60
N ALA A 33 -17.63 -3.82 -1.82
CA ALA A 33 -18.48 -3.57 -0.64
C ALA A 33 -17.71 -2.74 0.43
N LEU A 34 -16.44 -3.05 0.66
CA LEU A 34 -15.61 -2.34 1.64
C LEU A 34 -15.29 -0.92 1.20
N CYS A 35 -14.92 -0.69 -0.06
CA CYS A 35 -14.56 0.66 -0.54
C CYS A 35 -15.76 1.61 -0.61
N SER A 36 -16.99 1.11 -0.64
CA SER A 36 -18.21 1.93 -0.53
C SER A 36 -18.62 2.22 0.92
N SER A 37 -17.96 1.62 1.91
CA SER A 37 -18.26 1.81 3.33
C SER A 37 -17.59 3.06 3.90
N THR A 38 -18.31 3.80 4.76
CA THR A 38 -17.77 4.95 5.50
C THR A 38 -17.02 4.56 6.78
N ILE A 39 -17.06 3.28 7.18
CA ILE A 39 -16.37 2.76 8.37
C ILE A 39 -14.88 2.47 8.10
N VAL A 40 -14.52 2.19 6.86
CA VAL A 40 -13.13 1.99 6.48
C VAL A 40 -12.39 3.34 6.40
N PRO A 41 -11.07 3.39 6.68
CA PRO A 41 -10.27 4.61 6.52
C PRO A 41 -10.32 5.16 5.09
N VAL A 42 -10.19 6.49 4.96
CA VAL A 42 -10.33 7.22 3.68
C VAL A 42 -9.47 6.64 2.55
N MET A 43 -8.28 6.11 2.86
CA MET A 43 -7.38 5.48 1.91
C MET A 43 -7.94 4.20 1.25
N TYR A 44 -9.03 3.66 1.79
CA TYR A 44 -9.75 2.50 1.25
C TYR A 44 -11.11 2.88 0.66
N GLN A 45 -11.58 4.15 0.83
CA GLN A 45 -12.88 4.59 0.36
C GLN A 45 -12.84 4.98 -1.13
N GLY A 46 -13.93 4.65 -1.83
CA GLY A 46 -14.13 4.98 -3.23
C GLY A 46 -13.50 3.99 -4.21
N GLU A 47 -14.04 3.90 -5.41
CA GLU A 47 -13.64 2.91 -6.42
C GLU A 47 -12.16 3.01 -6.84
N LYS A 48 -11.58 4.21 -6.83
CA LYS A 48 -10.15 4.42 -7.10
C LYS A 48 -9.23 3.69 -6.10
N ASN A 49 -9.73 3.42 -4.90
CA ASN A 49 -8.99 2.75 -3.83
C ASN A 49 -9.34 1.26 -3.70
N LEU A 50 -10.11 0.72 -4.64
CA LEU A 50 -10.41 -0.72 -4.70
C LEU A 50 -9.16 -1.61 -4.67
N PRO A 51 -8.05 -1.29 -5.37
CA PRO A 51 -6.80 -2.04 -5.26
C PRO A 51 -6.26 -2.11 -3.83
N ASN A 52 -6.34 -1.01 -3.06
CA ASN A 52 -5.90 -0.99 -1.66
C ASN A 52 -6.75 -1.96 -0.80
N CYS A 53 -8.06 -2.04 -1.07
CA CYS A 53 -8.94 -2.99 -0.39
C CYS A 53 -8.54 -4.44 -0.69
N ILE A 54 -8.20 -4.76 -1.94
CA ILE A 54 -7.75 -6.11 -2.34
C ILE A 54 -6.45 -6.48 -1.62
N VAL A 55 -5.49 -5.56 -1.55
CA VAL A 55 -4.24 -5.77 -0.81
C VAL A 55 -4.51 -6.01 0.68
N ALA A 56 -5.40 -5.21 1.28
CA ALA A 56 -5.76 -5.39 2.69
C ALA A 56 -6.48 -6.74 2.95
N LEU A 57 -7.30 -7.21 2.01
CA LEU A 57 -7.91 -8.55 2.07
C LEU A 57 -6.86 -9.66 2.02
N GLU A 58 -5.86 -9.55 1.12
CA GLU A 58 -4.75 -10.50 1.05
C GLU A 58 -3.95 -10.52 2.35
N MET A 59 -3.63 -9.34 2.89
CA MET A 59 -2.93 -9.23 4.18
C MET A 59 -3.74 -9.88 5.31
N ALA A 60 -5.05 -9.63 5.36
CA ALA A 60 -5.95 -10.20 6.36
C ALA A 60 -5.96 -11.74 6.30
N ASN A 61 -5.99 -12.29 5.11
CA ASN A 61 -5.93 -13.74 4.89
C ASN A 61 -4.61 -14.33 5.40
N ARG A 62 -3.48 -13.69 5.08
CA ARG A 62 -2.15 -14.17 5.49
C ARG A 62 -1.97 -14.19 6.99
N ILE A 63 -2.43 -13.15 7.68
CA ILE A 63 -2.33 -13.07 9.16
C ILE A 63 -3.53 -13.65 9.90
N LYS A 64 -4.52 -14.21 9.16
CA LYS A 64 -5.75 -14.81 9.69
C LYS A 64 -6.54 -13.85 10.60
N MET A 65 -6.65 -12.60 10.19
CA MET A 65 -7.37 -11.56 10.92
C MET A 65 -8.54 -11.00 10.09
N SER A 66 -9.45 -10.29 10.77
CA SER A 66 -10.54 -9.60 10.10
C SER A 66 -10.02 -8.54 9.12
N PRO A 67 -10.52 -8.47 7.88
CA PRO A 67 -10.16 -7.42 6.93
C PRO A 67 -10.35 -6.01 7.48
N LEU A 68 -11.42 -5.76 8.22
CA LEU A 68 -11.69 -4.45 8.82
C LEU A 68 -10.63 -4.08 9.87
N MET A 69 -10.19 -5.02 10.70
CA MET A 69 -9.10 -4.79 11.66
C MET A 69 -7.80 -4.43 10.92
N VAL A 70 -7.51 -5.13 9.84
CA VAL A 70 -6.33 -4.83 9.00
C VAL A 70 -6.44 -3.42 8.43
N MET A 71 -7.55 -3.09 7.78
CA MET A 71 -7.75 -1.75 7.20
C MET A 71 -7.63 -0.62 8.22
N GLN A 72 -8.12 -0.83 9.45
CA GLN A 72 -8.03 0.18 10.51
C GLN A 72 -6.63 0.35 11.10
N ASN A 73 -5.72 -0.59 10.86
CA ASN A 73 -4.40 -0.61 11.48
C ASN A 73 -3.22 -0.68 10.51
N LEU A 74 -3.48 -0.86 9.22
CA LEU A 74 -2.49 -0.83 8.15
C LEU A 74 -2.48 0.56 7.52
N TYR A 75 -1.35 1.25 7.61
CA TYR A 75 -1.14 2.59 7.08
C TYR A 75 -0.20 2.55 5.89
N ILE A 76 -0.40 3.42 4.92
CA ILE A 76 0.56 3.67 3.85
C ILE A 76 1.27 4.98 4.14
N VAL A 77 2.55 4.90 4.44
CA VAL A 77 3.39 6.06 4.77
C VAL A 77 4.51 6.15 3.74
N HIS A 78 4.57 7.24 2.99
CA HIS A 78 5.54 7.43 1.90
C HIS A 78 5.59 6.25 0.90
N GLY A 79 4.40 5.69 0.57
CA GLY A 79 4.29 4.54 -0.33
C GLY A 79 4.58 3.17 0.30
N ASN A 80 5.02 3.11 1.55
CA ASN A 80 5.32 1.86 2.25
C ASN A 80 4.18 1.49 3.21
N PRO A 81 3.73 0.22 3.23
CA PRO A 81 2.78 -0.25 4.22
C PRO A 81 3.46 -0.42 5.58
N GLY A 82 2.74 -0.05 6.64
CA GLY A 82 3.21 -0.22 8.02
C GLY A 82 2.07 -0.44 8.98
N TRP A 83 2.27 -1.30 9.96
CA TRP A 83 1.30 -1.53 11.02
C TRP A 83 1.31 -0.40 12.04
N SER A 84 0.15 -0.08 12.64
CA SER A 84 0.18 0.76 13.85
C SER A 84 0.92 0.01 14.97
N SER A 85 1.76 0.69 15.73
CA SER A 85 2.45 0.09 16.87
C SER A 85 1.49 -0.53 17.88
N LYS A 86 0.31 0.09 18.06
CA LYS A 86 -0.76 -0.43 18.93
C LYS A 86 -1.24 -1.81 18.48
N PHE A 87 -1.45 -1.96 17.17
CA PHE A 87 -1.90 -3.23 16.61
C PHE A 87 -0.83 -4.31 16.78
N LEU A 88 0.43 -3.99 16.50
CA LEU A 88 1.53 -4.93 16.63
C LEU A 88 1.69 -5.43 18.08
N ILE A 89 1.61 -4.52 19.05
CA ILE A 89 1.66 -4.87 20.48
C ILE A 89 0.43 -5.72 20.88
N ALA A 90 -0.77 -5.36 20.38
CA ALA A 90 -1.97 -6.14 20.64
C ALA A 90 -1.87 -7.55 20.03
N ALA A 91 -1.36 -7.67 18.80
CA ALA A 91 -1.15 -8.96 18.15
C ALA A 91 -0.15 -9.84 18.89
N LEU A 92 0.94 -9.26 19.43
CA LEU A 92 1.86 -9.98 20.33
C LEU A 92 1.14 -10.51 21.57
N ASN A 93 0.36 -9.67 22.23
CA ASN A 93 -0.34 -10.03 23.47
C ASN A 93 -1.39 -11.13 23.27
N VAL A 94 -2.07 -11.16 22.11
CA VAL A 94 -3.09 -12.20 21.81
C VAL A 94 -2.52 -13.43 21.12
N SER A 95 -1.27 -13.41 20.69
CA SER A 95 -0.61 -14.54 20.00
C SER A 95 -0.52 -15.81 20.85
N GLY A 96 -0.60 -15.66 22.16
CA GLY A 96 -0.42 -16.75 23.12
C GLY A 96 1.00 -17.33 23.15
N ARG A 97 1.96 -16.71 22.47
CA ARG A 97 3.38 -17.12 22.46
C ARG A 97 4.14 -16.59 23.68
N PHE A 98 3.74 -15.43 24.15
CA PHE A 98 4.37 -14.69 25.23
C PHE A 98 3.36 -14.32 26.30
N SER A 99 3.85 -13.99 27.51
CA SER A 99 3.09 -13.22 28.47
C SER A 99 2.78 -11.82 27.87
N PRO A 100 1.80 -11.09 28.42
CA PRO A 100 1.59 -9.70 27.99
C PRO A 100 2.87 -8.89 28.07
N ILE A 101 3.14 -8.10 27.01
CA ILE A 101 4.31 -7.23 26.93
C ILE A 101 4.34 -6.27 28.11
N ARG A 102 5.50 -6.16 28.74
CA ARG A 102 5.83 -5.25 29.84
C ARG A 102 6.98 -4.35 29.45
N TYR A 103 7.12 -3.23 30.15
CA TYR A 103 8.16 -2.24 29.91
C TYR A 103 9.01 -2.05 31.14
N GLU A 104 10.31 -2.03 30.95
CA GLU A 104 11.30 -1.69 31.95
C GLU A 104 11.90 -0.34 31.57
N TRP A 105 12.06 0.52 32.57
CA TRP A 105 12.52 1.90 32.38
C TRP A 105 13.90 2.11 32.96
N ARG A 106 14.66 3.04 32.36
CA ARG A 106 15.95 3.50 32.87
C ARG A 106 16.11 4.99 32.65
N GLY A 107 17.11 5.58 33.35
CA GLY A 107 17.42 7.01 33.22
C GLY A 107 16.41 7.90 33.91
N THR A 108 16.50 9.19 33.67
CA THR A 108 15.67 10.22 34.32
C THR A 108 14.70 10.82 33.29
N GLU A 109 13.42 10.87 33.62
CA GLU A 109 12.39 11.47 32.76
C GLU A 109 12.77 12.90 32.33
N GLY A 110 12.68 13.15 31.03
CA GLY A 110 13.05 14.43 30.42
C GLY A 110 14.53 14.58 30.10
N GLN A 111 15.37 13.61 30.45
CA GLN A 111 16.80 13.58 30.09
C GLN A 111 17.05 12.66 28.89
N ASP A 112 18.24 12.78 28.31
CA ASP A 112 18.61 12.00 27.12
C ASP A 112 18.79 10.50 27.40
N ASP A 113 19.08 10.13 28.64
CA ASP A 113 19.23 8.74 29.09
C ASP A 113 17.90 8.07 29.41
N TRP A 114 16.78 8.84 29.41
CA TRP A 114 15.45 8.28 29.66
C TRP A 114 15.06 7.32 28.54
N GLY A 115 14.82 6.09 28.89
CA GLY A 115 14.51 5.06 27.93
C GLY A 115 13.74 3.88 28.53
N CYS A 116 13.26 3.04 27.62
CA CYS A 116 12.63 1.79 28.03
C CYS A 116 13.00 0.66 27.08
N ARG A 117 12.78 -0.56 27.54
CA ARG A 117 12.75 -1.78 26.73
C ARG A 117 11.47 -2.57 26.96
N ALA A 118 11.01 -3.24 25.94
CA ALA A 118 9.93 -4.20 26.07
C ALA A 118 10.49 -5.56 26.50
N TRP A 119 9.73 -6.29 27.32
CA TRP A 119 10.06 -7.65 27.73
C TRP A 119 8.79 -8.48 27.91
N ALA A 120 8.92 -9.79 27.81
CA ALA A 120 7.88 -10.76 28.10
C ALA A 120 8.49 -12.10 28.51
N TYR A 121 7.69 -12.98 29.09
CA TYR A 121 8.07 -14.37 29.25
C TYR A 121 7.58 -15.19 28.07
N ASP A 122 8.39 -16.12 27.61
CA ASP A 122 7.95 -17.14 26.65
C ASP A 122 7.18 -18.27 27.33
N LYS A 123 6.79 -19.29 26.58
CA LYS A 123 6.07 -20.47 27.11
C LYS A 123 6.92 -21.35 28.04
N SER A 124 8.24 -21.26 27.95
CA SER A 124 9.16 -21.99 28.83
C SER A 124 9.39 -21.28 30.16
N GLY A 125 8.93 -20.03 30.29
CA GLY A 125 9.15 -19.16 31.42
C GLY A 125 10.46 -18.38 31.34
N GLU A 126 11.15 -18.39 30.19
CA GLU A 126 12.33 -17.57 29.94
C GLU A 126 11.92 -16.11 29.72
N LYS A 127 12.63 -15.19 30.40
CA LYS A 127 12.44 -13.75 30.20
C LYS A 127 13.16 -13.30 28.93
N LEU A 128 12.39 -12.89 27.92
CA LEU A 128 12.90 -12.31 26.69
C LEU A 128 12.91 -10.79 26.81
N GLU A 129 14.03 -10.19 26.51
CA GLU A 129 14.25 -8.75 26.65
C GLU A 129 14.59 -8.12 25.29
N GLY A 130 13.82 -7.09 24.91
CA GLY A 130 14.08 -6.31 23.71
C GLY A 130 15.23 -5.31 23.90
N ALA A 131 15.61 -4.67 22.80
CA ALA A 131 16.61 -3.62 22.84
C ALA A 131 16.14 -2.40 23.64
N TRP A 132 17.08 -1.72 24.27
CA TRP A 132 16.84 -0.42 24.89
C TRP A 132 16.60 0.64 23.82
N VAL A 133 15.58 1.44 24.04
CA VAL A 133 15.28 2.66 23.25
C VAL A 133 15.29 3.83 24.21
N ASP A 134 16.04 4.88 23.92
CA ASP A 134 16.14 6.07 24.74
C ASP A 134 16.05 7.36 23.90
N ILE A 135 15.92 8.49 24.59
CA ILE A 135 15.79 9.81 23.94
C ILE A 135 17.07 10.17 23.16
N ASN A 136 18.25 9.78 23.65
CA ASN A 136 19.49 9.99 22.91
C ASN A 136 19.49 9.25 21.56
N MET A 137 18.99 8.00 21.52
CA MET A 137 18.77 7.28 20.25
C MET A 137 17.83 8.05 19.34
N ALA A 138 16.67 8.49 19.85
CA ALA A 138 15.70 9.26 19.07
C ALA A 138 16.28 10.56 18.48
N LYS A 139 17.18 11.22 19.21
CA LYS A 139 17.91 12.41 18.74
C LYS A 139 18.93 12.05 17.65
N LYS A 140 19.74 11.02 17.86
CA LYS A 140 20.76 10.58 16.91
C LYS A 140 20.17 10.08 15.59
N GLU A 141 19.03 9.40 15.66
CA GLU A 141 18.31 8.92 14.50
C GLU A 141 17.45 10.01 13.83
N GLY A 142 17.44 11.22 14.36
CA GLY A 142 16.71 12.36 13.82
C GLY A 142 15.19 12.32 14.06
N TRP A 143 14.67 11.34 14.80
CA TRP A 143 13.23 11.22 15.08
C TRP A 143 12.71 12.36 15.96
N TYR A 144 13.54 12.77 16.92
CA TYR A 144 13.18 13.78 17.91
C TYR A 144 13.07 15.19 17.30
N SER A 145 13.96 15.55 16.40
CA SER A 145 14.11 16.91 15.86
C SER A 145 13.15 17.25 14.72
N LYS A 146 12.36 16.32 14.23
CA LYS A 146 11.39 16.57 13.15
C LYS A 146 10.31 17.55 13.56
N ASN A 147 9.88 18.37 12.61
CA ASN A 147 8.74 19.25 12.82
C ASN A 147 7.48 18.42 13.14
N GLY A 148 6.81 18.75 14.26
CA GLY A 148 5.64 18.01 14.74
C GLY A 148 5.94 16.62 15.32
N SER A 149 7.20 16.33 15.66
CA SER A 149 7.63 15.06 16.23
C SER A 149 6.90 14.73 17.53
N LYS A 150 6.30 13.54 17.55
CA LYS A 150 5.63 13.00 18.74
C LYS A 150 6.62 12.65 19.86
N TRP A 151 7.90 12.49 19.53
CA TRP A 151 8.96 12.31 20.52
C TRP A 151 9.14 13.51 21.46
N GLN A 152 8.72 14.72 21.02
CA GLN A 152 8.74 15.92 21.84
C GLN A 152 7.49 16.10 22.70
N THR A 153 6.34 15.61 22.22
CA THR A 153 5.03 15.87 22.85
C THR A 153 4.52 14.72 23.71
N ILE A 154 4.84 13.48 23.34
CA ILE A 154 4.43 12.25 24.04
C ILE A 154 5.58 11.23 24.08
N PRO A 155 6.77 11.61 24.61
CA PRO A 155 7.99 10.79 24.53
C PRO A 155 7.82 9.40 25.18
N GLN A 156 7.13 9.32 26.32
CA GLN A 156 6.89 8.07 27.01
C GLN A 156 6.21 7.03 26.09
N LEU A 157 5.17 7.46 25.38
CA LEU A 157 4.42 6.57 24.48
C LEU A 157 5.26 6.16 23.27
N MET A 158 6.06 7.09 22.73
CA MET A 158 6.95 6.82 21.61
C MET A 158 8.05 5.82 21.97
N LEU A 159 8.63 5.95 23.18
CA LEU A 159 9.57 4.97 23.73
C LEU A 159 8.95 3.58 23.82
N GLN A 160 7.73 3.47 24.37
CA GLN A 160 7.00 2.19 24.45
C GLN A 160 6.70 1.60 23.08
N TYR A 161 6.21 2.40 22.14
CA TYR A 161 5.90 1.92 20.80
C TYR A 161 7.14 1.42 20.07
N ARG A 162 8.25 2.16 20.15
CA ARG A 162 9.49 1.76 19.51
C ARG A 162 10.09 0.51 20.17
N ALA A 163 10.08 0.43 21.48
CA ALA A 163 10.55 -0.74 22.22
C ALA A 163 9.68 -1.99 21.90
N GLY A 164 8.36 -1.84 21.84
CA GLY A 164 7.44 -2.91 21.45
C GLY A 164 7.66 -3.37 20.00
N ALA A 165 7.88 -2.47 19.07
CA ALA A 165 8.19 -2.78 17.68
C ALA A 165 9.52 -3.55 17.54
N PHE A 166 10.56 -3.14 18.29
CA PHE A 166 11.85 -3.84 18.30
C PHE A 166 11.73 -5.23 18.88
N PHE A 167 10.96 -5.39 19.97
CA PHE A 167 10.68 -6.71 20.56
C PHE A 167 9.98 -7.62 19.54
N ALA A 168 8.93 -7.11 18.87
CA ALA A 168 8.18 -7.86 17.87
C ALA A 168 9.08 -8.38 16.75
N ARG A 169 9.92 -7.52 16.18
CA ARG A 169 10.81 -7.90 15.08
C ARG A 169 11.90 -8.89 15.49
N THR A 170 12.31 -8.84 16.75
CA THR A 170 13.34 -9.75 17.24
C THR A 170 12.77 -11.16 17.54
N TYR A 171 11.62 -11.23 18.20
CA TYR A 171 11.11 -12.48 18.74
C TYR A 171 9.87 -13.03 18.03
N ALA A 172 9.20 -12.22 17.20
CA ALA A 172 7.99 -12.61 16.47
C ALA A 172 7.83 -11.86 15.12
N PRO A 173 8.85 -11.92 14.24
CA PRO A 173 8.82 -11.18 12.98
C PRO A 173 7.63 -11.57 12.09
N GLU A 174 7.12 -12.79 12.19
CA GLU A 174 5.98 -13.31 11.46
C GLU A 174 4.66 -12.60 11.81
N ILE A 175 4.52 -12.06 13.04
CA ILE A 175 3.30 -11.34 13.45
C ILE A 175 3.16 -10.03 12.65
N GLY A 176 4.27 -9.33 12.44
CA GLY A 176 4.32 -8.11 11.65
C GLY A 176 4.65 -8.34 10.16
N MET A 177 4.88 -9.60 9.76
CA MET A 177 5.38 -9.95 8.42
C MET A 177 6.65 -9.17 8.02
N GLY A 178 7.50 -8.86 8.99
CA GLY A 178 8.72 -8.09 8.78
C GLY A 178 8.52 -6.60 8.51
N MET A 179 7.27 -6.10 8.45
CA MET A 179 7.00 -4.71 8.17
C MET A 179 7.35 -3.80 9.36
N GLN A 180 7.76 -2.59 9.02
CA GLN A 180 7.93 -1.51 9.99
C GLN A 180 6.57 -1.05 10.54
N THR A 181 6.60 -0.36 11.68
CA THR A 181 5.40 0.33 12.15
C THR A 181 5.18 1.66 11.41
N ALA A 182 3.94 2.12 11.37
CA ALA A 182 3.62 3.42 10.76
C ALA A 182 4.40 4.56 11.43
N GLU A 183 4.55 4.49 12.74
CA GLU A 183 5.34 5.46 13.53
C GLU A 183 6.83 5.44 13.12
N GLU A 184 7.40 4.25 12.83
CA GLU A 184 8.76 4.15 12.31
C GLU A 184 8.90 4.71 10.91
N LEU A 185 7.93 4.43 10.03
CA LEU A 185 7.90 5.00 8.68
C LEU A 185 7.75 6.54 8.71
N TYR A 186 6.95 7.08 9.63
CA TYR A 186 6.87 8.53 9.85
C TYR A 186 8.18 9.11 10.39
N ASP A 187 8.89 8.37 11.23
CA ASP A 187 10.18 8.78 11.78
C ASP A 187 11.32 8.63 10.78
N ALA A 188 11.27 7.65 9.87
CA ALA A 188 12.24 7.52 8.80
C ALA A 188 12.26 8.79 7.94
N GLN A 189 13.45 9.32 7.66
CA GLN A 189 13.56 10.38 6.65
C GLN A 189 13.17 9.76 5.30
N PRO A 190 12.43 10.50 4.43
CA PRO A 190 12.28 10.06 3.06
C PRO A 190 13.70 9.90 2.51
N ILE A 191 14.12 8.69 2.26
CA ILE A 191 15.29 8.46 1.41
C ILE A 191 14.88 9.10 0.09
N PRO A 192 15.61 10.11 -0.44
CA PRO A 192 15.37 10.56 -1.78
C PRO A 192 15.54 9.32 -2.67
N VAL A 193 14.46 8.70 -3.01
CA VAL A 193 14.45 7.76 -4.11
C VAL A 193 14.63 8.70 -5.29
N GLU A 194 15.87 8.93 -5.72
CA GLU A 194 16.07 9.21 -7.10
C GLU A 194 15.38 8.06 -7.80
N ALA A 195 14.13 8.31 -8.20
CA ALA A 195 13.52 7.48 -9.20
C ALA A 195 14.55 7.51 -10.33
N ARG A 196 15.37 6.45 -10.41
CA ARG A 196 15.92 6.10 -11.69
C ARG A 196 14.67 5.88 -12.51
N VAL A 197 14.27 6.94 -13.19
CA VAL A 197 13.53 6.82 -14.42
C VAL A 197 14.45 5.88 -15.19
N ILE A 198 14.10 4.59 -15.18
CA ILE A 198 14.62 3.68 -16.20
C ILE A 198 14.14 4.41 -17.44
N PRO A 199 15.04 4.96 -18.25
CA PRO A 199 14.59 5.60 -19.45
C PRO A 199 13.92 4.50 -20.25
N ASN A 200 12.60 4.45 -20.18
CA ASN A 200 11.79 3.74 -21.15
C ASN A 200 11.74 4.59 -22.44
N GLU A 201 12.60 5.59 -22.52
CA GLU A 201 12.87 6.33 -23.73
C GLU A 201 13.73 5.41 -24.60
N ILE A 202 13.03 4.65 -25.42
CA ILE A 202 13.65 4.20 -26.66
C ILE A 202 14.06 5.49 -27.35
N ASP A 203 15.36 5.63 -27.62
CA ASP A 203 15.84 6.72 -28.43
C ASP A 203 15.02 6.72 -29.72
N PRO A 204 14.19 7.77 -29.98
CA PRO A 204 13.33 7.79 -31.16
C PRO A 204 14.10 7.61 -32.46
N GLU A 205 15.42 7.86 -32.47
CA GLU A 205 16.28 7.63 -33.62
C GLU A 205 16.57 6.14 -33.88
N THR A 206 16.33 5.26 -32.89
CA THR A 206 16.48 3.80 -33.05
C THR A 206 15.24 3.12 -33.64
N ILE A 207 14.12 3.85 -33.75
CA ILE A 207 12.87 3.33 -34.33
C ILE A 207 12.97 3.44 -35.86
N SER A 208 13.08 2.28 -36.51
CA SER A 208 13.28 2.18 -37.96
C SER A 208 12.05 1.65 -38.74
N THR A 209 11.07 1.09 -38.02
CA THR A 209 9.89 0.49 -38.63
C THR A 209 8.59 1.04 -38.06
N GLU A 210 7.51 1.04 -38.90
CA GLU A 210 6.16 1.43 -38.47
C GLU A 210 5.67 0.60 -37.26
N GLN A 211 6.00 -0.70 -37.22
CA GLN A 211 5.58 -1.58 -36.16
C GLN A 211 6.27 -1.21 -34.83
N GLU A 212 7.57 -0.89 -34.84
CA GLU A 212 8.31 -0.43 -33.67
C GLU A 212 7.74 0.90 -33.14
N ALA A 213 7.41 1.85 -34.04
CA ALA A 213 6.80 3.11 -33.66
C ALA A 213 5.42 2.91 -33.01
N LYS A 214 4.61 1.99 -33.54
CA LYS A 214 3.30 1.64 -33.00
C LYS A 214 3.39 0.97 -31.63
N ASP A 215 4.34 0.07 -31.45
CA ASP A 215 4.59 -0.59 -30.19
C ASP A 215 5.12 0.40 -29.13
N ALA A 216 5.96 1.36 -29.52
CA ALA A 216 6.45 2.41 -28.65
C ALA A 216 5.33 3.37 -28.19
N LEU A 217 4.38 3.70 -29.08
CA LEU A 217 3.20 4.49 -28.74
C LEU A 217 2.27 3.73 -27.78
N LEU A 218 2.01 2.44 -28.03
CA LEU A 218 1.17 1.59 -27.17
C LEU A 218 1.77 1.40 -25.78
N LYS A 219 3.10 1.40 -25.67
CA LYS A 219 3.83 1.32 -24.40
C LYS A 219 4.00 2.68 -23.71
N GLY A 220 3.48 3.76 -24.30
CA GLY A 220 3.61 5.12 -23.77
C GLY A 220 5.04 5.67 -23.77
N GLN A 221 5.92 5.13 -24.61
CA GLN A 221 7.33 5.51 -24.74
C GLN A 221 7.54 6.73 -25.65
N ILE A 222 6.59 6.98 -26.56
CA ILE A 222 6.49 8.17 -27.40
C ILE A 222 5.05 8.69 -27.35
N ASP A 223 4.87 9.99 -27.59
CA ASP A 223 3.56 10.59 -27.75
C ASP A 223 3.05 10.50 -29.21
N LYS A 224 1.78 10.85 -29.40
CA LYS A 224 1.15 10.78 -30.73
C LYS A 224 1.85 11.71 -31.74
N ALA A 225 2.30 12.88 -31.33
CA ALA A 225 2.97 13.83 -32.21
C ALA A 225 4.29 13.27 -32.72
N LYS A 226 5.06 12.58 -31.81
CA LYS A 226 6.31 11.93 -32.17
C LYS A 226 6.09 10.69 -33.04
N TYR A 227 5.03 9.94 -32.81
CA TYR A 227 4.63 8.82 -33.67
C TYR A 227 4.33 9.28 -35.09
N ASP A 228 3.55 10.35 -35.26
CA ASP A 228 3.19 10.91 -36.58
C ASP A 228 4.43 11.48 -37.32
N GLU A 229 5.35 12.11 -36.60
CA GLU A 229 6.66 12.54 -37.13
C GLU A 229 7.49 11.36 -37.67
N LEU A 230 7.58 10.27 -36.89
CA LEU A 230 8.32 9.07 -37.26
C LEU A 230 7.69 8.37 -38.48
N LEU A 231 6.37 8.32 -38.54
CA LEU A 231 5.66 7.79 -39.71
C LEU A 231 5.92 8.62 -40.99
N SER A 232 5.87 9.93 -40.90
CA SER A 232 6.12 10.82 -42.03
C SER A 232 7.57 10.67 -42.53
N LYS A 233 8.52 10.48 -41.63
CA LYS A 233 9.95 10.29 -41.92
C LYS A 233 10.27 8.91 -42.50
N ALA A 234 9.64 7.85 -41.97
CA ALA A 234 9.87 6.45 -42.39
C ALA A 234 9.15 6.07 -43.70
N LEU A 235 8.01 6.67 -43.99
CA LEU A 235 7.16 6.29 -45.12
C LEU A 235 7.22 7.30 -46.29
N GLY A 236 7.95 8.43 -46.16
CA GLY A 236 8.08 9.42 -47.20
C GLY A 236 6.73 9.99 -47.69
N ARG A 237 5.68 9.93 -46.88
CA ARG A 237 4.35 10.44 -47.22
C ARG A 237 4.29 11.95 -47.03
N LYS A 238 4.01 12.65 -48.08
CA LYS A 238 3.51 14.04 -48.09
C LYS A 238 2.10 14.04 -47.53
N ASP A 239 1.81 15.01 -46.66
CA ASP A 239 0.52 15.25 -46.02
C ASP A 239 -0.66 15.17 -46.98
N GLU A 240 -1.50 14.15 -46.86
CA GLU A 240 -2.89 14.17 -47.28
C GLU A 240 -3.78 14.39 -46.06
N PRO A 241 -4.82 15.23 -46.11
CA PRO A 241 -5.67 15.56 -44.97
C PRO A 241 -6.45 14.34 -44.51
N GLU A 242 -6.34 14.04 -43.21
CA GLU A 242 -6.96 12.92 -42.54
C GLU A 242 -8.49 12.88 -42.68
N GLU A 243 -9.00 11.77 -43.21
CA GLU A 243 -10.38 11.35 -42.94
C GLU A 243 -10.49 11.01 -41.44
N LYS A 244 -11.45 11.68 -40.78
CA LYS A 244 -11.73 11.48 -39.35
C LYS A 244 -11.89 10.00 -39.03
N SER A 245 -11.13 9.51 -38.06
CA SER A 245 -11.14 8.10 -37.68
C SER A 245 -12.55 7.67 -37.26
N PHE A 246 -12.88 6.40 -37.50
CA PHE A 246 -14.18 5.80 -37.15
C PHE A 246 -14.58 6.02 -35.67
N ALA A 247 -13.60 6.18 -34.78
CA ALA A 247 -13.83 6.49 -33.38
C ALA A 247 -14.30 7.94 -33.15
N GLU A 248 -13.78 8.90 -33.90
CA GLU A 248 -14.22 10.31 -33.84
C GLU A 248 -15.61 10.51 -34.43
N GLN A 249 -15.97 9.72 -35.44
CA GLN A 249 -17.34 9.69 -35.99
C GLN A 249 -18.33 9.10 -34.98
N GLN A 250 -17.96 8.08 -34.21
CA GLN A 250 -18.83 7.53 -33.15
C GLN A 250 -19.03 8.50 -31.98
N ILE A 251 -17.99 9.25 -31.60
CA ILE A 251 -18.09 10.28 -30.54
C ILE A 251 -18.97 11.43 -31.00
N ALA A 252 -18.85 11.87 -32.24
CA ALA A 252 -19.71 12.94 -32.82
C ALA A 252 -21.18 12.51 -32.92
N ASN A 253 -21.45 11.25 -33.29
CA ASN A 253 -22.81 10.72 -33.39
C ASN A 253 -23.45 10.51 -31.99
N ASN A 254 -22.69 10.11 -30.98
CA ASN A 254 -23.18 10.03 -29.60
C ASN A 254 -23.45 11.40 -28.97
N ALA A 255 -22.69 12.44 -29.33
CA ALA A 255 -22.93 13.80 -28.86
C ALA A 255 -24.19 14.42 -29.50
N PHE A 256 -24.58 13.98 -30.70
CA PHE A 256 -25.81 14.42 -31.36
C PHE A 256 -27.07 13.78 -30.75
N GLY A 257 -27.00 12.48 -30.39
CA GLY A 257 -28.10 11.76 -29.73
C GLY A 257 -28.46 12.28 -28.36
N LEU A 258 -27.50 12.83 -27.61
CA LEU A 258 -27.74 13.40 -26.25
C LEU A 258 -28.43 14.79 -26.31
N LYS A 259 -28.35 15.52 -27.43
CA LYS A 259 -29.04 16.82 -27.60
C LYS A 259 -30.52 16.68 -27.91
N ASP A 260 -30.94 15.61 -28.54
CA ASP A 260 -32.35 15.34 -28.82
C ASP A 260 -33.14 14.85 -27.62
N ILE A 261 -32.50 14.09 -26.71
CA ILE A 261 -33.10 13.62 -25.44
C ILE A 261 -33.36 14.80 -24.47
N ALA A 262 -32.52 15.84 -24.50
CA ALA A 262 -32.68 17.01 -23.64
C ALA A 262 -33.80 17.96 -24.10
N LYS A 263 -34.30 17.83 -25.33
CA LYS A 263 -35.42 18.64 -25.85
C LYS A 263 -36.81 18.05 -25.60
N GLU A 264 -36.91 16.76 -25.32
CA GLU A 264 -38.20 16.10 -25.05
C GLU A 264 -38.66 16.17 -23.60
N HIS A 265 -37.82 16.58 -22.64
CA HIS A 265 -38.16 16.67 -21.22
C HIS A 265 -38.27 18.10 -20.65
N GLY A 266 -38.38 19.09 -21.49
CA GLY A 266 -38.59 20.49 -21.08
C GLY A 266 -39.90 21.03 -21.59
N THR A 267 -41.01 20.76 -20.89
CA THR A 267 -42.17 21.67 -20.73
C THR A 267 -43.32 20.88 -20.13
N THR A 268 -43.65 21.10 -18.88
CA THR A 268 -44.98 21.42 -18.37
C THR A 268 -44.95 21.61 -16.85
N THR A 269 -44.87 22.85 -16.42
CA THR A 269 -45.48 23.30 -15.16
C THR A 269 -46.02 24.68 -15.38
N GLU A 270 -47.33 24.74 -15.64
CA GLU A 270 -48.12 25.91 -15.34
C GLU A 270 -49.51 25.46 -14.78
N ASN A 271 -49.82 26.03 -13.62
CA ASN A 271 -51.14 26.32 -13.06
C ASN A 271 -52.01 25.18 -12.46
N SER A 272 -52.03 25.08 -11.18
CA SER A 272 -53.17 25.52 -10.31
C SER A 272 -52.77 25.40 -8.84
#